data_10fddc2e98fabbfebac922e57516b179
#
_entry.id   10fddc2e98fabbfebac922e57516b179
#
_cell.length_a   1.000
_cell.length_b   1.000
_cell.length_c   1.000
_cell.angle_alpha   90.00
_cell.angle_beta   90.00
_cell.angle_gamma   90.00
#
_symmetry.space_group_name_H-M   'P 1'
#
loop_
_entity.id
_entity.type
_entity.pdbx_description
1 polymer ?
#
loop_
_entity_poly.entity_id
_entity_poly.type
_entity_poly.pdbx_seq_one_letter_code
_entity_poly.pdbx_strand_id
1 'polypeptide(L)'
;MTIRADQVHSKLNNALDLLRAGPKSIREGRLKKVSGFVLEVEGLPLPIGASACILSQGSEYFIDAECIGFNGGTTYLMAVDSIDGISPGALVYPANTPFMADGVYTIRSSVKPLAIGNDLLGRIVDGFGRPLDGKGEGELQAKPVNTRSLNPMERHPINEPMDTGLRSVNSMLTIGRGQRIGIFAGSGVGKSVTLGMLCRNCVADVIVISLVGERSREVREFCEDILDPETAKRAVVVAAPADSSPLARAKGAWYATEIATWFREQNKHVVLIVDSLTRFAMAQREIGLSLGEAPVSRGYPPSVFGKIPELLEKVGNGKSPDGSITAFYTLLLEGDDINDPVADTARGVLDGHFFLSRELADSGHYPAIDIEKSISRAMPRVVKPEHLMAARRFKQLYSRYMRGRDLLSMGAYAPGSDPDFDAAIRLWPKMQQFLQQDISEVAHFDTSVGDLMSIVSEAA
;
A
#
# COMPACT_ATOMS: atom_id res chain seq x y z
N MET A 1 52.05 35.93 -20.17
CA MET A 1 51.11 35.71 -21.30
C MET A 1 50.69 34.24 -21.46
N THR A 2 51.47 33.26 -21.04
CA THR A 2 51.23 31.81 -21.17
C THR A 2 50.02 31.27 -20.39
N ILE A 3 49.79 31.77 -19.17
CA ILE A 3 48.69 31.28 -18.28
C ILE A 3 47.29 31.53 -18.86
N ARG A 4 47.10 32.57 -19.68
CA ARG A 4 45.81 32.89 -20.30
C ARG A 4 45.48 31.96 -21.47
N ALA A 5 46.48 31.49 -22.20
CA ALA A 5 46.29 30.58 -23.33
C ALA A 5 45.93 29.18 -22.87
N ASP A 6 46.54 28.68 -21.82
CA ASP A 6 46.22 27.35 -21.24
C ASP A 6 44.82 27.29 -20.64
N GLN A 7 44.40 28.37 -19.96
CA GLN A 7 43.03 28.46 -19.45
C GLN A 7 41.97 28.52 -20.55
N VAL A 8 42.26 29.22 -21.65
CA VAL A 8 41.38 29.27 -22.82
C VAL A 8 41.33 27.91 -23.52
N HIS A 9 42.47 27.24 -23.64
CA HIS A 9 42.54 25.91 -24.26
C HIS A 9 41.79 24.85 -23.41
N SER A 10 41.94 24.88 -22.10
CA SER A 10 41.19 24.01 -21.17
C SER A 10 39.66 24.23 -21.27
N LYS A 11 39.23 25.50 -21.32
CA LYS A 11 37.79 25.84 -21.47
C LYS A 11 37.25 25.41 -22.84
N LEU A 12 38.03 25.55 -23.90
CA LEU A 12 37.66 25.11 -25.25
C LEU A 12 37.57 23.58 -25.35
N ASN A 13 38.50 22.86 -24.76
CA ASN A 13 38.47 21.40 -24.74
C ASN A 13 37.27 20.89 -23.90
N ASN A 14 37.00 21.47 -22.76
CA ASN A 14 35.80 21.14 -21.97
C ASN A 14 34.50 21.44 -22.74
N ALA A 15 34.42 22.55 -23.47
CA ALA A 15 33.27 22.87 -24.31
C ALA A 15 33.13 21.91 -25.50
N LEU A 16 34.25 21.49 -26.11
CA LEU A 16 34.26 20.50 -27.20
C LEU A 16 33.84 19.11 -26.69
N ASP A 17 34.26 18.71 -25.50
CA ASP A 17 33.86 17.43 -24.91
C ASP A 17 32.38 17.44 -24.51
N LEU A 18 31.84 18.55 -24.00
CA LEU A 18 30.44 18.75 -23.78
C LEU A 18 29.60 18.71 -25.07
N LEU A 19 30.09 19.34 -26.14
CA LEU A 19 29.45 19.28 -27.48
C LEU A 19 29.50 17.87 -28.10
N ARG A 20 30.54 17.09 -27.81
CA ARG A 20 30.68 15.70 -28.27
C ARG A 20 29.79 14.74 -27.45
N ALA A 21 29.63 15.03 -26.17
CA ALA A 21 28.79 14.25 -25.24
C ALA A 21 27.31 14.64 -25.33
N GLY A 22 26.99 15.84 -25.81
CA GLY A 22 25.63 16.35 -25.92
C GLY A 22 24.80 15.63 -27.00
N PRO A 23 23.49 15.53 -26.84
CA PRO A 23 22.61 14.96 -27.85
C PRO A 23 22.70 15.78 -29.13
N LYS A 24 22.85 15.11 -30.29
CA LYS A 24 22.94 15.75 -31.61
C LYS A 24 21.67 16.52 -32.01
N SER A 25 20.54 16.26 -31.34
CA SER A 25 19.30 17.01 -31.44
C SER A 25 18.51 16.89 -30.16
N ILE A 26 17.97 18.00 -29.66
CA ILE A 26 17.02 18.02 -28.53
C ILE A 26 15.63 17.95 -29.15
N ARG A 27 14.84 16.95 -28.71
CA ARG A 27 13.42 16.89 -29.05
C ARG A 27 12.67 17.73 -28.04
N GLU A 28 11.85 18.65 -28.53
CA GLU A 28 10.94 19.45 -27.68
C GLU A 28 9.50 19.23 -28.12
N GLY A 29 8.60 19.28 -27.15
CA GLY A 29 7.16 19.32 -27.36
C GLY A 29 6.60 20.67 -26.95
N ARG A 30 5.35 20.92 -27.32
CA ARG A 30 4.60 22.11 -26.91
C ARG A 30 3.33 21.72 -26.20
N LEU A 31 3.12 22.34 -25.06
CA LEU A 31 1.89 22.18 -24.30
C LEU A 31 0.73 22.82 -25.06
N LYS A 32 -0.26 22.01 -25.40
CA LYS A 32 -1.46 22.40 -26.15
C LYS A 32 -2.63 22.73 -25.22
N LYS A 33 -2.83 21.87 -24.21
CA LYS A 33 -4.00 21.96 -23.33
C LYS A 33 -3.68 21.39 -21.95
N VAL A 34 -4.33 21.94 -20.95
CA VAL A 34 -4.33 21.46 -19.57
C VAL A 34 -5.76 21.12 -19.17
N SER A 35 -5.97 19.90 -18.65
CA SER A 35 -7.27 19.42 -18.17
C SER A 35 -7.08 18.74 -16.81
N GLY A 36 -7.34 19.48 -15.72
CA GLY A 36 -6.98 19.04 -14.36
C GLY A 36 -5.47 18.79 -14.28
N PHE A 37 -5.07 17.59 -13.87
CA PHE A 37 -3.64 17.22 -13.79
C PHE A 37 -3.05 16.71 -15.11
N VAL A 38 -3.86 16.58 -16.18
CA VAL A 38 -3.39 16.06 -17.48
C VAL A 38 -2.99 17.19 -18.40
N LEU A 39 -1.84 17.03 -19.01
CA LEU A 39 -1.16 17.95 -19.90
C LEU A 39 -1.07 17.30 -21.28
N GLU A 40 -1.74 17.90 -22.28
CA GLU A 40 -1.69 17.45 -23.67
C GLU A 40 -0.51 18.13 -24.37
N VAL A 41 0.43 17.34 -24.88
CA VAL A 41 1.68 17.79 -25.50
C VAL A 41 1.76 17.28 -26.92
N GLU A 42 2.06 18.17 -27.87
CA GLU A 42 2.35 17.85 -29.26
C GLU A 42 3.86 17.88 -29.57
N GLY A 43 4.30 17.06 -30.51
CA GLY A 43 5.68 17.06 -31.02
C GLY A 43 6.68 16.27 -30.16
N LEU A 44 6.26 15.68 -29.04
CA LEU A 44 7.13 14.93 -28.15
C LEU A 44 6.61 13.48 -27.93
N PRO A 45 6.96 12.53 -28.79
CA PRO A 45 6.59 11.13 -28.59
C PRO A 45 7.41 10.54 -27.42
N LEU A 46 6.73 10.17 -26.35
CA LEU A 46 7.31 9.53 -25.18
C LEU A 46 6.62 8.18 -24.90
N PRO A 47 7.38 7.16 -24.49
CA PRO A 47 6.76 5.92 -24.01
C PRO A 47 6.04 6.16 -22.68
N ILE A 48 5.03 5.34 -22.40
CA ILE A 48 4.30 5.38 -21.12
C ILE A 48 5.29 5.13 -19.97
N GLY A 49 5.19 5.94 -18.93
CA GLY A 49 6.09 5.93 -17.76
C GLY A 49 7.38 6.75 -17.96
N ALA A 50 7.62 7.33 -19.15
CA ALA A 50 8.74 8.21 -19.34
C ALA A 50 8.51 9.56 -18.65
N SER A 51 9.55 10.09 -18.03
CA SER A 51 9.53 11.39 -17.38
C SER A 51 9.83 12.53 -18.35
N ALA A 52 9.18 13.65 -18.13
CA ALA A 52 9.35 14.89 -18.87
C ALA A 52 9.41 16.07 -17.91
N CYS A 53 9.98 17.18 -18.36
CA CYS A 53 9.95 18.45 -17.64
C CYS A 53 9.36 19.56 -18.51
N ILE A 54 8.56 20.41 -17.90
CA ILE A 54 7.86 21.52 -18.55
C ILE A 54 8.49 22.82 -18.09
N LEU A 55 8.95 23.63 -19.03
CA LEU A 55 9.52 24.93 -18.73
C LEU A 55 8.39 25.96 -18.56
N SER A 56 8.25 26.50 -17.35
CA SER A 56 7.31 27.59 -17.09
C SER A 56 7.85 28.90 -17.70
N GLN A 57 7.03 29.60 -18.47
CA GLN A 57 7.45 30.88 -19.09
C GLN A 57 7.65 31.94 -18.00
N GLY A 58 8.82 32.55 -17.99
CA GLY A 58 9.17 33.64 -17.06
C GLY A 58 9.66 33.19 -15.68
N SER A 59 9.85 31.90 -15.46
CA SER A 59 10.50 31.37 -14.26
C SER A 59 11.58 30.37 -14.64
N GLU A 60 12.59 30.21 -13.78
CA GLU A 60 13.61 29.18 -13.89
C GLU A 60 13.10 27.81 -13.37
N TYR A 61 11.83 27.69 -13.08
CA TYR A 61 11.25 26.48 -12.50
C TYR A 61 10.77 25.53 -13.58
N PHE A 62 11.12 24.27 -13.40
CA PHE A 62 10.62 23.17 -14.21
C PHE A 62 9.55 22.43 -13.41
N ILE A 63 8.49 22.04 -14.11
CA ILE A 63 7.44 21.18 -13.56
C ILE A 63 7.68 19.79 -14.12
N ASP A 64 7.87 18.83 -13.24
CA ASP A 64 8.05 17.45 -13.63
C ASP A 64 6.72 16.78 -13.93
N ALA A 65 6.74 15.95 -14.96
CA ALA A 65 5.58 15.19 -15.38
C ALA A 65 6.00 13.81 -15.88
N GLU A 66 5.04 12.90 -15.95
CA GLU A 66 5.24 11.55 -16.49
C GLU A 66 4.23 11.28 -17.60
N CYS A 67 4.67 10.56 -18.63
CA CYS A 67 3.80 10.13 -19.71
C CYS A 67 2.85 9.03 -19.22
N ILE A 68 1.54 9.31 -19.24
CA ILE A 68 0.48 8.39 -18.85
C ILE A 68 -0.23 7.76 -20.05
N GLY A 69 0.00 8.29 -21.26
CA GLY A 69 -0.59 7.76 -22.49
C GLY A 69 -0.30 8.62 -23.71
N PHE A 70 -0.75 8.17 -24.87
CA PHE A 70 -0.66 8.93 -26.13
C PHE A 70 -1.81 8.56 -27.06
N ASN A 71 -2.21 9.50 -27.92
CA ASN A 71 -3.22 9.27 -28.96
C ASN A 71 -2.99 10.24 -30.13
N GLY A 72 -2.97 9.75 -31.38
CA GLY A 72 -2.98 10.57 -32.59
C GLY A 72 -1.87 11.62 -32.66
N GLY A 73 -0.67 11.37 -32.13
CA GLY A 73 0.44 12.33 -32.13
C GLY A 73 0.47 13.25 -30.91
N THR A 74 -0.54 13.18 -30.03
CA THR A 74 -0.58 13.87 -28.74
C THR A 74 -0.09 12.94 -27.64
N THR A 75 0.84 13.41 -26.82
CA THR A 75 1.31 12.75 -25.61
C THR A 75 0.58 13.34 -24.41
N TYR A 76 0.03 12.49 -23.58
CA TYR A 76 -0.61 12.87 -22.32
C TYR A 76 0.40 12.71 -21.18
N LEU A 77 0.71 13.83 -20.56
CA LEU A 77 1.55 13.86 -19.36
C LEU A 77 0.70 14.15 -18.15
N MET A 78 1.11 13.64 -16.99
CA MET A 78 0.55 14.01 -15.69
C MET A 78 1.63 14.64 -14.82
N ALA A 79 1.34 15.80 -14.27
CA ALA A 79 2.28 16.48 -13.39
C ALA A 79 2.51 15.69 -12.10
N VAL A 80 3.75 15.71 -11.64
CA VAL A 80 4.17 15.10 -10.36
C VAL A 80 3.64 15.92 -9.19
N ASP A 81 3.80 17.24 -9.28
CA ASP A 81 3.40 18.22 -8.25
C ASP A 81 2.35 19.21 -8.82
N SER A 82 2.24 20.39 -8.23
CA SER A 82 1.35 21.45 -8.71
C SER A 82 1.69 21.85 -10.15
N ILE A 83 0.65 22.24 -10.87
CA ILE A 83 0.74 22.78 -12.23
C ILE A 83 0.71 24.33 -12.27
N ASP A 84 0.86 24.98 -11.12
CA ASP A 84 0.83 26.43 -11.03
C ASP A 84 1.96 27.06 -11.85
N GLY A 85 1.65 28.13 -12.58
CA GLY A 85 2.59 28.83 -13.44
C GLY A 85 2.80 28.21 -14.83
N ILE A 86 2.08 27.14 -15.19
CA ILE A 86 2.09 26.63 -16.56
C ILE A 86 1.35 27.58 -17.50
N SER A 87 1.97 27.87 -18.66
CA SER A 87 1.39 28.72 -19.70
C SER A 87 1.06 27.92 -20.96
N PRO A 88 0.04 28.32 -21.74
CA PRO A 88 -0.19 27.74 -23.06
C PRO A 88 1.04 27.87 -23.97
N GLY A 89 1.39 26.80 -24.67
CA GLY A 89 2.58 26.75 -25.54
C GLY A 89 3.91 26.57 -24.81
N ALA A 90 3.90 26.30 -23.49
CA ALA A 90 5.11 25.98 -22.72
C ALA A 90 5.90 24.85 -23.38
N LEU A 91 7.22 24.94 -23.33
CA LEU A 91 8.11 23.92 -23.89
C LEU A 91 8.21 22.73 -22.95
N VAL A 92 8.18 21.55 -23.54
CA VAL A 92 8.24 20.26 -22.82
C VAL A 92 9.41 19.46 -23.35
N TYR A 93 10.21 18.95 -22.45
CA TYR A 93 11.41 18.19 -22.78
C TYR A 93 11.39 16.82 -22.10
N PRO A 94 12.01 15.80 -22.72
CA PRO A 94 12.27 14.54 -22.01
C PRO A 94 13.10 14.80 -20.75
N ALA A 95 12.89 14.05 -19.69
CA ALA A 95 13.79 14.06 -18.55
C ALA A 95 15.24 13.75 -19.00
N ASN A 96 16.21 14.27 -18.27
CA ASN A 96 17.65 14.19 -18.60
C ASN A 96 18.08 14.97 -19.87
N THR A 97 17.24 15.84 -20.41
CA THR A 97 17.66 16.75 -21.46
C THR A 97 18.63 17.79 -20.90
N PRO A 98 19.84 17.97 -21.47
CA PRO A 98 20.74 19.02 -21.02
C PRO A 98 20.20 20.41 -21.41
N PHE A 99 20.17 21.33 -20.47
CA PHE A 99 19.83 22.75 -20.66
C PHE A 99 21.05 23.62 -20.49
N MET A 100 21.10 24.70 -21.24
CA MET A 100 22.10 25.73 -21.05
C MET A 100 21.54 26.81 -20.12
N ALA A 101 22.04 26.88 -18.90
CA ALA A 101 21.78 27.95 -17.94
C ALA A 101 23.11 28.62 -17.62
N ASP A 102 23.16 29.96 -17.73
CA ASP A 102 24.37 30.77 -17.44
C ASP A 102 25.66 30.31 -18.14
N GLY A 103 25.52 29.78 -19.36
CA GLY A 103 26.65 29.28 -20.17
C GLY A 103 27.17 27.90 -19.73
N VAL A 104 26.47 27.19 -18.85
CA VAL A 104 26.78 25.84 -18.39
C VAL A 104 25.64 24.90 -18.76
N TYR A 105 25.98 23.77 -19.39
CA TYR A 105 25.00 22.70 -19.61
C TYR A 105 24.69 22.01 -18.28
N THR A 106 23.44 22.11 -17.84
CA THR A 106 22.96 21.44 -16.64
C THR A 106 21.91 20.41 -17.05
N ILE A 107 22.04 19.18 -16.58
CA ILE A 107 20.97 18.17 -16.71
C ILE A 107 20.07 18.36 -15.51
N ARG A 108 18.84 18.85 -15.74
CA ARG A 108 17.83 18.89 -14.70
C ARG A 108 16.84 17.75 -14.94
N SER A 109 16.93 16.73 -14.12
CA SER A 109 15.86 15.76 -13.92
C SER A 109 15.61 15.69 -12.45
N SER A 110 14.42 16.05 -12.01
CA SER A 110 14.01 15.84 -10.64
C SER A 110 13.44 14.43 -10.44
N VAL A 111 13.07 13.75 -11.53
CA VAL A 111 12.63 12.36 -11.46
C VAL A 111 13.88 11.46 -11.51
N LYS A 112 14.40 11.19 -10.34
CA LYS A 112 15.47 10.21 -10.16
C LYS A 112 14.90 8.80 -10.29
N PRO A 113 15.68 7.82 -10.75
CA PRO A 113 15.29 6.41 -10.59
C PRO A 113 14.98 6.13 -9.12
N LEU A 114 13.92 5.37 -8.86
CA LEU A 114 13.48 5.08 -7.50
C LEU A 114 14.59 4.39 -6.70
N ALA A 115 14.91 4.93 -5.53
CA ALA A 115 15.85 4.33 -4.61
C ALA A 115 15.25 3.04 -4.05
N ILE A 116 16.01 1.93 -4.07
CA ILE A 116 15.60 0.66 -3.48
C ILE A 116 16.81 0.03 -2.81
N GLY A 117 16.71 -0.25 -1.53
CA GLY A 117 17.79 -0.87 -0.78
C GLY A 117 17.62 -0.75 0.73
N ASN A 118 18.62 -1.24 1.46
CA ASN A 118 18.66 -1.16 2.91
C ASN A 118 18.69 0.29 3.43
N ASP A 119 19.17 1.23 2.61
CA ASP A 119 19.26 2.65 2.95
C ASP A 119 17.88 3.31 3.14
N LEU A 120 16.82 2.62 2.73
CA LEU A 120 15.44 3.04 2.98
C LEU A 120 14.93 2.65 4.37
N LEU A 121 15.60 1.76 5.10
CA LEU A 121 15.17 1.39 6.45
C LEU A 121 15.21 2.60 7.39
N GLY A 122 14.13 2.81 8.11
CA GLY A 122 13.94 3.96 9.00
C GLY A 122 13.65 5.28 8.26
N ARG A 123 13.30 5.24 6.97
CA ARG A 123 13.02 6.42 6.14
C ARG A 123 11.53 6.56 5.84
N ILE A 124 11.15 7.83 5.66
CA ILE A 124 9.82 8.22 5.16
C ILE A 124 10.05 8.93 3.83
N VAL A 125 9.47 8.40 2.75
CA VAL A 125 9.61 8.91 1.39
C VAL A 125 8.24 9.10 0.74
N ASP A 126 8.17 9.92 -0.32
CA ASP A 126 6.96 10.04 -1.13
C ASP A 126 6.85 8.96 -2.23
N GLY A 127 5.79 9.02 -3.04
CA GLY A 127 5.56 8.07 -4.14
C GLY A 127 6.61 8.11 -5.27
N PHE A 128 7.50 9.11 -5.26
CA PHE A 128 8.63 9.27 -6.19
C PHE A 128 9.99 9.04 -5.52
N GLY A 129 10.01 8.57 -4.28
CA GLY A 129 11.23 8.29 -3.52
C GLY A 129 11.91 9.54 -2.93
N ARG A 130 11.25 10.70 -2.92
CA ARG A 130 11.79 11.92 -2.32
C ARG A 130 11.61 11.86 -0.80
N PRO A 131 12.67 12.16 -0.01
CA PRO A 131 12.60 12.13 1.44
C PRO A 131 11.59 13.13 2.02
N LEU A 132 10.78 12.67 2.98
CA LEU A 132 9.83 13.50 3.75
C LEU A 132 10.26 13.67 5.22
N ASP A 133 11.27 12.91 5.67
CA ASP A 133 11.71 12.82 7.07
C ASP A 133 12.75 13.87 7.47
N GLY A 134 13.07 14.82 6.58
CA GLY A 134 14.08 15.86 6.83
C GLY A 134 15.54 15.36 6.91
N LYS A 135 15.79 14.07 6.69
CA LYS A 135 17.15 13.48 6.75
C LYS A 135 17.94 13.65 5.45
N GLY A 136 17.44 14.44 4.50
CA GLY A 136 18.07 14.64 3.20
C GLY A 136 18.01 13.40 2.31
N GLU A 137 18.58 13.50 1.10
CA GLU A 137 18.59 12.40 0.14
C GLU A 137 19.50 11.24 0.55
N GLY A 138 20.51 11.50 1.35
CA GLY A 138 21.47 10.49 1.80
C GLY A 138 22.16 9.76 0.64
N GLU A 139 22.63 8.54 0.90
CA GLU A 139 23.20 7.64 -0.11
C GLU A 139 22.12 6.75 -0.77
N LEU A 140 20.89 7.26 -0.93
CA LEU A 140 19.81 6.50 -1.55
C LEU A 140 20.22 6.07 -2.97
N GLN A 141 20.53 4.79 -3.14
CA GLN A 141 20.96 4.23 -4.42
C GLN A 141 19.75 3.79 -5.22
N ALA A 142 19.62 4.35 -6.41
CA ALA A 142 18.66 3.88 -7.39
C ALA A 142 19.10 2.52 -7.94
N LYS A 143 18.25 1.51 -7.79
CA LYS A 143 18.45 0.19 -8.39
C LYS A 143 17.34 -0.09 -9.39
N PRO A 144 17.65 -0.76 -10.51
CA PRO A 144 16.60 -1.16 -11.44
C PRO A 144 15.66 -2.15 -10.73
N VAL A 145 14.37 -1.86 -10.80
CA VAL A 145 13.32 -2.70 -10.23
C VAL A 145 12.97 -3.79 -11.24
N ASN A 146 12.89 -5.02 -10.77
CA ASN A 146 12.37 -6.11 -11.58
C ASN A 146 10.83 -6.10 -11.52
N THR A 147 10.21 -5.41 -12.46
CA THR A 147 8.74 -5.24 -12.52
C THR A 147 7.98 -6.51 -12.91
N ARG A 148 8.67 -7.59 -13.28
CA ARG A 148 8.02 -8.83 -13.71
C ARG A 148 7.41 -9.58 -12.54
N SER A 149 6.17 -10.00 -12.68
CA SER A 149 5.54 -10.94 -11.76
C SER A 149 6.30 -12.27 -11.76
N LEU A 150 6.43 -12.89 -10.60
CA LEU A 150 7.00 -14.24 -10.50
C LEU A 150 6.10 -15.24 -11.24
N ASN A 151 6.73 -16.23 -11.89
CA ASN A 151 6.00 -17.35 -12.44
C ASN A 151 5.24 -18.07 -11.28
N PRO A 152 3.93 -18.30 -11.42
CA PRO A 152 3.14 -18.93 -10.37
C PRO A 152 3.70 -20.30 -9.91
N MET A 153 4.32 -21.05 -10.83
CA MET A 153 4.91 -22.36 -10.52
C MET A 153 6.25 -22.28 -9.75
N GLU A 154 6.86 -21.10 -9.69
CA GLU A 154 8.09 -20.86 -8.93
C GLU A 154 7.82 -20.32 -7.52
N ARG A 155 6.56 -19.99 -7.20
CA ARG A 155 6.18 -19.48 -5.88
C ARG A 155 6.09 -20.61 -4.87
N HIS A 156 6.70 -20.40 -3.70
CA HIS A 156 6.53 -21.30 -2.56
C HIS A 156 5.06 -21.29 -2.08
N PRO A 157 4.49 -22.43 -1.70
CA PRO A 157 3.14 -22.48 -1.11
C PRO A 157 3.10 -21.81 0.26
N ILE A 158 1.90 -21.39 0.67
CA ILE A 158 1.63 -20.90 2.03
C ILE A 158 1.41 -22.14 2.92
N ASN A 159 2.36 -22.44 3.81
CA ASN A 159 2.38 -23.65 4.66
C ASN A 159 2.77 -23.38 6.12
N GLU A 160 3.16 -22.14 6.46
CA GLU A 160 3.57 -21.75 7.80
C GLU A 160 2.62 -20.70 8.37
N PRO A 161 2.14 -20.83 9.64
CA PRO A 161 1.39 -19.79 10.29
C PRO A 161 2.30 -18.59 10.58
N MET A 162 1.71 -17.41 10.58
CA MET A 162 2.37 -16.16 10.95
C MET A 162 1.80 -15.65 12.29
N ASP A 163 2.68 -15.42 13.26
CA ASP A 163 2.29 -14.74 14.49
C ASP A 163 2.08 -13.24 14.23
N THR A 164 0.86 -12.78 14.48
CA THR A 164 0.46 -11.38 14.31
C THR A 164 0.45 -10.60 15.60
N GLY A 165 0.58 -11.29 16.75
CA GLY A 165 0.42 -10.70 18.06
C GLY A 165 -1.02 -10.31 18.42
N LEU A 166 -1.99 -10.58 17.53
CA LEU A 166 -3.42 -10.36 17.78
C LEU A 166 -4.10 -11.71 18.08
N ARG A 167 -4.68 -11.82 19.28
CA ARG A 167 -5.29 -13.05 19.78
C ARG A 167 -6.40 -13.56 18.86
N SER A 168 -7.32 -12.72 18.47
CA SER A 168 -8.43 -13.07 17.58
C SER A 168 -7.95 -13.52 16.19
N VAL A 169 -6.87 -12.93 15.67
CA VAL A 169 -6.28 -13.34 14.38
C VAL A 169 -5.52 -14.64 14.53
N ASN A 170 -4.62 -14.74 15.50
CA ASN A 170 -3.80 -15.94 15.72
C ASN A 170 -4.66 -17.18 15.96
N SER A 171 -5.77 -17.05 16.68
CA SER A 171 -6.60 -18.19 17.08
C SER A 171 -7.76 -18.49 16.11
N MET A 172 -8.46 -17.46 15.63
CA MET A 172 -9.71 -17.62 14.87
C MET A 172 -9.56 -17.44 13.36
N LEU A 173 -8.56 -16.67 12.94
CA LEU A 173 -8.36 -16.20 11.58
C LEU A 173 -6.89 -16.36 11.15
N THR A 174 -6.22 -17.40 11.64
CA THR A 174 -4.78 -17.60 11.45
C THR A 174 -4.37 -17.35 10.01
N ILE A 175 -3.44 -16.43 9.83
CA ILE A 175 -2.85 -16.14 8.53
C ILE A 175 -1.58 -16.95 8.30
N GLY A 176 -1.29 -17.22 7.05
CA GLY A 176 -0.04 -17.84 6.65
C GLY A 176 1.00 -16.82 6.18
N ARG A 177 2.26 -17.15 6.38
CA ARG A 177 3.38 -16.39 5.86
C ARG A 177 3.30 -16.30 4.32
N GLY A 178 3.28 -15.07 3.79
CA GLY A 178 3.09 -14.81 2.36
C GLY A 178 1.64 -14.65 1.91
N GLN A 179 0.68 -14.59 2.83
CA GLN A 179 -0.74 -14.42 2.54
C GLN A 179 -1.11 -12.95 2.28
N ARG A 180 -2.10 -12.72 1.43
CA ARG A 180 -2.68 -11.40 1.11
C ARG A 180 -4.03 -11.25 1.81
N ILE A 181 -4.13 -10.28 2.71
CA ILE A 181 -5.32 -10.06 3.55
C ILE A 181 -5.91 -8.69 3.27
N GLY A 182 -7.22 -8.63 3.07
CA GLY A 182 -7.97 -7.38 3.05
C GLY A 182 -8.45 -7.01 4.46
N ILE A 183 -8.34 -5.75 4.85
CA ILE A 183 -8.95 -5.21 6.06
C ILE A 183 -10.07 -4.27 5.62
N PHE A 184 -11.30 -4.75 5.72
CA PHE A 184 -12.50 -4.04 5.33
C PHE A 184 -13.04 -3.26 6.52
N ALA A 185 -13.12 -1.95 6.39
CA ALA A 185 -13.45 -1.06 7.50
C ALA A 185 -14.26 0.14 7.06
N GLY A 186 -15.27 0.51 7.81
CA GLY A 186 -15.85 1.85 7.77
C GLY A 186 -14.93 2.90 8.40
N SER A 187 -15.35 4.17 8.40
CA SER A 187 -14.62 5.23 9.10
C SER A 187 -14.78 5.11 10.62
N GLY A 188 -13.70 5.28 11.39
CA GLY A 188 -13.75 5.39 12.86
C GLY A 188 -13.90 4.04 13.62
N VAL A 189 -13.73 2.90 12.99
CA VAL A 189 -13.87 1.56 13.62
C VAL A 189 -12.55 1.01 14.20
N GLY A 190 -11.51 1.82 14.33
CA GLY A 190 -10.22 1.39 14.89
C GLY A 190 -9.24 0.81 13.88
N LYS A 191 -9.41 1.08 12.56
CA LYS A 191 -8.51 0.62 11.48
C LYS A 191 -7.04 0.92 11.77
N SER A 192 -6.68 2.18 12.03
CA SER A 192 -5.29 2.61 12.23
C SER A 192 -4.67 1.98 13.48
N VAL A 193 -5.45 1.80 14.53
CA VAL A 193 -5.02 1.10 15.75
C VAL A 193 -4.70 -0.37 15.45
N THR A 194 -5.59 -1.07 14.74
CA THR A 194 -5.37 -2.47 14.35
C THR A 194 -4.13 -2.60 13.46
N LEU A 195 -3.92 -1.67 12.51
CA LEU A 195 -2.71 -1.64 11.68
C LEU A 195 -1.45 -1.41 12.54
N GLY A 196 -1.52 -0.51 13.51
CA GLY A 196 -0.41 -0.26 14.44
C GLY A 196 -0.06 -1.50 15.28
N MET A 197 -1.06 -2.22 15.78
CA MET A 197 -0.83 -3.49 16.49
C MET A 197 -0.17 -4.53 15.56
N LEU A 198 -0.61 -4.66 14.31
CA LEU A 198 0.02 -5.52 13.31
C LEU A 198 1.48 -5.11 13.05
N CYS A 199 1.76 -3.82 12.85
CA CYS A 199 3.11 -3.33 12.61
C CYS A 199 4.07 -3.68 13.75
N ARG A 200 3.65 -3.46 15.00
CA ARG A 200 4.50 -3.70 16.18
C ARG A 200 4.70 -5.18 16.44
N ASN A 201 3.65 -5.96 16.32
CA ASN A 201 3.59 -7.31 16.89
C ASN A 201 3.88 -8.42 15.87
N CYS A 202 3.72 -8.15 14.57
CA CYS A 202 4.03 -9.14 13.54
C CYS A 202 5.50 -9.53 13.54
N VAL A 203 5.75 -10.84 13.48
CA VAL A 203 7.10 -11.38 13.31
C VAL A 203 7.52 -11.23 11.84
N ALA A 204 8.31 -10.21 11.56
CA ALA A 204 8.84 -9.91 10.22
C ALA A 204 10.23 -9.26 10.30
N ASP A 205 11.08 -9.46 9.28
CA ASP A 205 12.38 -8.81 9.16
C ASP A 205 12.24 -7.32 8.82
N VAL A 206 11.32 -7.02 7.90
CA VAL A 206 11.10 -5.67 7.35
C VAL A 206 9.62 -5.38 7.27
N ILE A 207 9.25 -4.14 7.54
CA ILE A 207 7.89 -3.65 7.40
C ILE A 207 7.88 -2.53 6.35
N VAL A 208 7.04 -2.67 5.34
CA VAL A 208 6.86 -1.63 4.31
C VAL A 208 5.43 -1.11 4.40
N ILE A 209 5.28 0.19 4.57
CA ILE A 209 4.00 0.83 4.79
C ILE A 209 3.76 1.85 3.68
N SER A 210 2.63 1.71 2.99
CA SER A 210 2.18 2.67 1.98
C SER A 210 0.95 3.40 2.50
N LEU A 211 1.09 4.69 2.80
CA LEU A 211 0.00 5.56 3.22
C LEU A 211 -0.48 6.38 2.02
N VAL A 212 -1.55 5.94 1.37
CA VAL A 212 -2.06 6.50 0.13
C VAL A 212 -3.39 7.23 0.35
N GLY A 213 -3.42 8.53 0.08
CA GLY A 213 -4.62 9.34 0.14
C GLY A 213 -5.16 9.58 1.55
N GLU A 214 -4.38 9.28 2.57
CA GLU A 214 -4.70 9.62 3.95
C GLU A 214 -4.38 11.11 4.22
N ARG A 215 -4.98 11.69 5.27
CA ARG A 215 -4.73 13.09 5.60
C ARG A 215 -3.30 13.27 6.10
N SER A 216 -2.67 14.38 5.75
CA SER A 216 -1.28 14.67 6.16
C SER A 216 -1.08 14.57 7.68
N ARG A 217 -2.10 14.94 8.49
CA ARG A 217 -2.09 14.77 9.95
C ARG A 217 -2.06 13.29 10.35
N GLU A 218 -2.88 12.45 9.71
CA GLU A 218 -2.97 11.01 10.02
C GLU A 218 -1.69 10.28 9.61
N VAL A 219 -1.05 10.71 8.51
CA VAL A 219 0.28 10.21 8.11
C VAL A 219 1.31 10.49 9.20
N ARG A 220 1.31 11.73 9.75
CA ARG A 220 2.22 12.11 10.83
C ARG A 220 1.96 11.32 12.11
N GLU A 221 0.70 11.25 12.55
CA GLU A 221 0.27 10.47 13.72
C GLU A 221 0.67 9.00 13.59
N PHE A 222 0.53 8.42 12.39
CA PHE A 222 0.95 7.04 12.16
C PHE A 222 2.46 6.85 12.35
N CYS A 223 3.26 7.76 11.83
CA CYS A 223 4.72 7.67 11.89
C CYS A 223 5.29 7.99 13.29
N GLU A 224 4.67 8.92 14.04
CA GLU A 224 5.19 9.42 15.31
C GLU A 224 4.59 8.68 16.53
N ASP A 225 3.28 8.32 16.46
CA ASP A 225 2.55 7.80 17.61
C ASP A 225 2.26 6.30 17.49
N ILE A 226 2.01 5.80 16.27
CA ILE A 226 1.60 4.41 16.05
C ILE A 226 2.80 3.49 15.87
N LEU A 227 3.84 3.94 15.12
CA LEU A 227 5.09 3.20 14.97
C LEU A 227 5.99 3.48 16.17
N ASP A 228 6.26 2.44 16.97
CA ASP A 228 7.26 2.54 18.02
C ASP A 228 8.68 2.67 17.44
N PRO A 229 9.66 3.21 18.20
CA PRO A 229 11.01 3.48 17.71
C PRO A 229 11.77 2.23 17.21
N GLU A 230 11.49 1.05 17.75
CA GLU A 230 12.17 -0.20 17.31
C GLU A 230 11.56 -0.68 15.98
N THR A 231 10.24 -0.65 15.85
CA THR A 231 9.55 -0.95 14.60
C THR A 231 9.96 0.03 13.49
N ALA A 232 10.08 1.32 13.81
CA ALA A 232 10.49 2.34 12.86
C ALA A 232 11.88 2.05 12.23
N LYS A 233 12.84 1.51 12.97
CA LYS A 233 14.18 1.16 12.46
C LYS A 233 14.16 0.11 11.35
N ARG A 234 13.20 -0.81 11.38
CA ARG A 234 13.02 -1.87 10.37
C ARG A 234 11.88 -1.58 9.40
N ALA A 235 11.32 -0.37 9.44
CA ALA A 235 10.22 0.05 8.59
C ALA A 235 10.68 0.97 7.46
N VAL A 236 9.96 0.92 6.34
CA VAL A 236 10.01 1.92 5.27
C VAL A 236 8.60 2.45 5.08
N VAL A 237 8.43 3.77 5.15
CA VAL A 237 7.13 4.41 4.93
C VAL A 237 7.14 5.16 3.60
N VAL A 238 6.20 4.82 2.73
CA VAL A 238 5.93 5.54 1.49
C VAL A 238 4.63 6.30 1.66
N ALA A 239 4.68 7.62 1.72
CA ALA A 239 3.53 8.46 1.98
C ALA A 239 3.16 9.29 0.74
N ALA A 240 1.89 9.21 0.35
CA ALA A 240 1.28 10.04 -0.68
C ALA A 240 -0.06 10.57 -0.15
N PRO A 241 -0.05 11.68 0.60
CA PRO A 241 -1.24 12.23 1.23
C PRO A 241 -2.36 12.60 0.25
N ALA A 242 -3.55 12.93 0.78
CA ALA A 242 -4.75 13.18 -0.02
C ALA A 242 -4.63 14.40 -0.95
N ASP A 243 -3.78 15.36 -0.61
CA ASP A 243 -3.46 16.56 -1.41
C ASP A 243 -2.39 16.31 -2.50
N SER A 244 -1.77 15.14 -2.52
CA SER A 244 -0.84 14.73 -3.58
C SER A 244 -1.56 14.48 -4.90
N SER A 245 -0.82 14.62 -6.02
CA SER A 245 -1.36 14.32 -7.35
C SER A 245 -1.86 12.86 -7.46
N PRO A 246 -2.83 12.58 -8.36
CA PRO A 246 -3.29 11.20 -8.59
C PRO A 246 -2.15 10.25 -8.95
N LEU A 247 -1.17 10.75 -9.70
CA LEU A 247 0.02 10.00 -10.06
C LEU A 247 0.86 9.62 -8.84
N ALA A 248 1.11 10.57 -7.93
CA ALA A 248 1.86 10.33 -6.69
C ALA A 248 1.17 9.28 -5.81
N ARG A 249 -0.17 9.39 -5.66
CA ARG A 249 -0.97 8.43 -4.90
C ARG A 249 -0.94 7.03 -5.52
N ALA A 250 -1.08 6.92 -6.83
CA ALA A 250 -0.98 5.64 -7.51
C ALA A 250 0.44 5.04 -7.39
N LYS A 251 1.47 5.85 -7.60
CA LYS A 251 2.87 5.42 -7.50
C LYS A 251 3.27 5.01 -6.08
N GLY A 252 2.74 5.66 -5.04
CA GLY A 252 3.04 5.31 -3.65
C GLY A 252 2.76 3.85 -3.33
N ALA A 253 1.63 3.29 -3.78
CA ALA A 253 1.31 1.88 -3.60
C ALA A 253 2.23 0.96 -4.41
N TRP A 254 2.54 1.33 -5.67
CA TRP A 254 3.46 0.58 -6.51
C TRP A 254 4.88 0.57 -5.95
N TYR A 255 5.39 1.73 -5.55
CA TYR A 255 6.75 1.85 -5.03
C TYR A 255 6.95 1.07 -3.72
N ALA A 256 6.00 1.15 -2.79
CA ALA A 256 6.03 0.31 -1.59
C ALA A 256 6.05 -1.18 -1.92
N THR A 257 5.26 -1.61 -2.90
CA THR A 257 5.23 -3.00 -3.37
C THR A 257 6.57 -3.44 -3.98
N GLU A 258 7.23 -2.55 -4.72
CA GLU A 258 8.55 -2.81 -5.30
C GLU A 258 9.65 -2.88 -4.23
N ILE A 259 9.61 -2.00 -3.21
CA ILE A 259 10.51 -2.08 -2.05
C ILE A 259 10.33 -3.43 -1.34
N ALA A 260 9.09 -3.83 -1.07
CA ALA A 260 8.79 -5.13 -0.45
C ALA A 260 9.29 -6.30 -1.30
N THR A 261 9.13 -6.21 -2.63
CA THR A 261 9.60 -7.23 -3.58
C THR A 261 11.12 -7.36 -3.53
N TRP A 262 11.83 -6.24 -3.49
CA TRP A 262 13.29 -6.25 -3.39
C TRP A 262 13.77 -6.94 -2.11
N PHE A 263 13.18 -6.65 -0.95
CA PHE A 263 13.54 -7.31 0.31
C PHE A 263 13.20 -8.80 0.28
N ARG A 264 12.07 -9.21 -0.31
CA ARG A 264 11.74 -10.62 -0.54
C ARG A 264 12.81 -11.33 -1.36
N GLU A 265 13.34 -10.69 -2.40
CA GLU A 265 14.42 -11.24 -3.23
C GLU A 265 15.75 -11.33 -2.47
N GLN A 266 15.89 -10.61 -1.35
CA GLN A 266 17.00 -10.76 -0.39
C GLN A 266 16.71 -11.82 0.70
N ASN A 267 15.73 -12.71 0.48
CA ASN A 267 15.29 -13.75 1.42
C ASN A 267 14.79 -13.18 2.77
N LYS A 268 14.14 -12.02 2.76
CA LYS A 268 13.53 -11.43 3.94
C LYS A 268 12.03 -11.75 4.00
N HIS A 269 11.54 -11.95 5.22
CA HIS A 269 10.12 -11.92 5.50
C HIS A 269 9.66 -10.47 5.65
N VAL A 270 8.84 -10.01 4.72
CA VAL A 270 8.34 -8.64 4.67
C VAL A 270 6.87 -8.61 5.04
N VAL A 271 6.48 -7.69 5.90
CA VAL A 271 5.08 -7.26 6.06
C VAL A 271 4.87 -6.02 5.23
N LEU A 272 3.94 -6.09 4.27
CA LEU A 272 3.52 -4.94 3.46
C LEU A 272 2.13 -4.49 3.93
N ILE A 273 1.99 -3.21 4.25
CA ILE A 273 0.71 -2.59 4.57
C ILE A 273 0.42 -1.51 3.54
N VAL A 274 -0.74 -1.58 2.90
CA VAL A 274 -1.22 -0.56 1.95
C VAL A 274 -2.50 0.05 2.49
N ASP A 275 -2.41 1.25 3.00
CA ASP A 275 -3.51 2.04 3.53
C ASP A 275 -3.73 3.31 2.68
N SER A 276 -4.68 3.33 1.73
CA SER A 276 -5.64 2.27 1.45
C SER A 276 -5.69 1.90 -0.05
N LEU A 277 -6.06 0.66 -0.32
CA LEU A 277 -6.31 0.19 -1.68
C LEU A 277 -7.48 0.96 -2.34
N THR A 278 -8.48 1.38 -1.56
CA THR A 278 -9.58 2.23 -2.05
C THR A 278 -9.05 3.57 -2.58
N ARG A 279 -8.10 4.20 -1.88
CA ARG A 279 -7.50 5.46 -2.33
C ARG A 279 -6.59 5.26 -3.55
N PHE A 280 -5.90 4.13 -3.66
CA PHE A 280 -5.20 3.73 -4.88
C PHE A 280 -6.17 3.61 -6.05
N ALA A 281 -7.31 2.93 -5.88
CA ALA A 281 -8.34 2.81 -6.90
C ALA A 281 -8.93 4.17 -7.30
N MET A 282 -9.15 5.09 -6.35
CA MET A 282 -9.59 6.45 -6.64
C MET A 282 -8.55 7.22 -7.47
N ALA A 283 -7.26 7.10 -7.16
CA ALA A 283 -6.20 7.73 -7.95
C ALA A 283 -6.17 7.17 -9.39
N GLN A 284 -6.27 5.86 -9.55
CA GLN A 284 -6.38 5.22 -10.87
C GLN A 284 -7.64 5.66 -11.63
N ARG A 285 -8.77 5.84 -10.94
CA ARG A 285 -10.00 6.39 -11.52
C ARG A 285 -9.77 7.80 -12.07
N GLU A 286 -9.16 8.68 -11.29
CA GLU A 286 -8.85 10.06 -11.72
C GLU A 286 -7.94 10.06 -12.96
N ILE A 287 -6.94 9.18 -13.02
CA ILE A 287 -6.05 9.02 -14.17
C ILE A 287 -6.84 8.52 -15.39
N GLY A 288 -7.61 7.44 -15.26
CA GLY A 288 -8.37 6.85 -16.37
C GLY A 288 -9.41 7.81 -16.95
N LEU A 289 -10.20 8.47 -16.09
CA LEU A 289 -11.19 9.47 -16.53
C LEU A 289 -10.52 10.65 -17.25
N SER A 290 -9.35 11.09 -16.78
CA SER A 290 -8.60 12.18 -17.41
C SER A 290 -8.03 11.79 -18.78
N LEU A 291 -7.81 10.50 -19.03
CA LEU A 291 -7.45 9.95 -20.34
C LEU A 291 -8.66 9.72 -21.27
N GLY A 292 -9.88 10.03 -20.79
CA GLY A 292 -11.12 9.89 -21.55
C GLY A 292 -11.76 8.49 -21.48
N GLU A 293 -11.33 7.64 -20.54
CA GLU A 293 -12.04 6.38 -20.31
C GLU A 293 -13.45 6.63 -19.77
N ALA A 294 -14.44 5.90 -20.31
CA ALA A 294 -15.81 5.99 -19.82
C ALA A 294 -15.96 5.25 -18.48
N PRO A 295 -16.69 5.81 -17.50
CA PRO A 295 -16.99 5.10 -16.26
C PRO A 295 -17.99 3.98 -16.48
N VAL A 296 -17.80 2.82 -15.83
CA VAL A 296 -18.66 1.63 -15.96
C VAL A 296 -19.36 1.22 -14.67
N SER A 297 -18.69 1.31 -13.52
CA SER A 297 -19.25 0.91 -12.22
C SER A 297 -18.94 1.93 -11.16
N ARG A 298 -19.96 2.51 -10.52
CA ARG A 298 -19.82 3.57 -9.49
C ARG A 298 -18.82 4.68 -9.85
N GLY A 299 -18.75 5.03 -11.13
CA GLY A 299 -17.82 6.04 -11.62
C GLY A 299 -16.39 5.57 -11.87
N TYR A 300 -16.07 4.30 -11.67
CA TYR A 300 -14.75 3.73 -11.98
C TYR A 300 -14.69 3.28 -13.45
N PRO A 301 -13.62 3.62 -14.19
CA PRO A 301 -13.36 3.10 -15.53
C PRO A 301 -12.82 1.66 -15.47
N PRO A 302 -12.91 0.90 -16.59
CA PRO A 302 -12.49 -0.51 -16.64
C PRO A 302 -11.03 -0.76 -16.24
N SER A 303 -10.14 0.17 -16.55
CA SER A 303 -8.69 0.07 -16.25
C SER A 303 -8.41 -0.13 -14.76
N VAL A 304 -9.22 0.46 -13.88
CA VAL A 304 -9.06 0.36 -12.41
C VAL A 304 -9.17 -1.09 -11.96
N PHE A 305 -10.14 -1.82 -12.48
CA PHE A 305 -10.38 -3.23 -12.13
C PHE A 305 -9.27 -4.16 -12.63
N GLY A 306 -8.50 -3.75 -13.64
CA GLY A 306 -7.28 -4.43 -14.07
C GLY A 306 -6.07 -4.12 -13.19
N LYS A 307 -5.96 -2.87 -12.72
CA LYS A 307 -4.81 -2.41 -11.92
C LYS A 307 -4.80 -2.95 -10.49
N ILE A 308 -5.96 -3.25 -9.92
CA ILE A 308 -6.06 -3.85 -8.57
C ILE A 308 -5.45 -5.25 -8.54
N PRO A 309 -5.88 -6.22 -9.36
CA PRO A 309 -5.23 -7.54 -9.41
C PRO A 309 -3.74 -7.47 -9.76
N GLU A 310 -3.35 -6.58 -10.68
CA GLU A 310 -1.96 -6.38 -11.07
C GLU A 310 -1.07 -6.01 -9.87
N LEU A 311 -1.54 -5.12 -8.98
CA LEU A 311 -0.84 -4.74 -7.76
C LEU A 311 -0.81 -5.90 -6.75
N LEU A 312 -1.95 -6.55 -6.50
CA LEU A 312 -2.11 -7.59 -5.49
C LEU A 312 -1.32 -8.86 -5.83
N GLU A 313 -1.18 -9.21 -7.11
CA GLU A 313 -0.48 -10.42 -7.55
C GLU A 313 1.06 -10.32 -7.50
N LYS A 314 1.62 -9.13 -7.30
CA LYS A 314 3.08 -8.95 -7.15
C LYS A 314 3.62 -9.48 -5.83
N VAL A 315 2.79 -9.52 -4.80
CA VAL A 315 3.17 -9.94 -3.44
C VAL A 315 2.98 -11.43 -3.21
N GLY A 316 3.37 -11.90 -2.03
CA GLY A 316 3.30 -13.30 -1.63
C GLY A 316 4.68 -13.94 -1.55
N ASN A 317 4.72 -15.27 -1.43
CA ASN A 317 5.96 -16.02 -1.31
C ASN A 317 6.86 -15.85 -2.54
N GLY A 318 8.17 -15.84 -2.31
CA GLY A 318 9.20 -15.82 -3.34
C GLY A 318 9.49 -17.21 -3.92
N LYS A 319 10.61 -17.29 -4.65
CA LYS A 319 11.17 -18.57 -5.13
C LYS A 319 11.85 -19.35 -4.01
N SER A 320 12.50 -18.63 -3.09
CA SER A 320 13.08 -19.18 -1.87
C SER A 320 12.02 -19.32 -0.78
N PRO A 321 12.06 -20.38 0.04
CA PRO A 321 11.17 -20.53 1.19
C PRO A 321 11.31 -19.38 2.20
N ASP A 322 12.50 -18.78 2.30
CA ASP A 322 12.78 -17.72 3.28
C ASP A 322 12.23 -16.34 2.85
N GLY A 323 12.16 -16.07 1.55
CA GLY A 323 11.69 -14.80 1.01
C GLY A 323 10.17 -14.76 0.85
N SER A 324 9.49 -13.87 1.59
CA SER A 324 8.03 -13.77 1.53
C SER A 324 7.52 -12.34 1.78
N ILE A 325 6.34 -12.02 1.22
CA ILE A 325 5.61 -10.79 1.52
C ILE A 325 4.23 -11.17 2.02
N THR A 326 3.98 -10.97 3.31
CA THR A 326 2.62 -11.02 3.87
C THR A 326 2.04 -9.62 3.77
N ALA A 327 0.91 -9.47 3.10
CA ALA A 327 0.38 -8.15 2.78
C ALA A 327 -1.00 -7.91 3.39
N PHE A 328 -1.19 -6.70 3.93
CA PHE A 328 -2.46 -6.19 4.43
C PHE A 328 -2.88 -4.99 3.58
N TYR A 329 -4.04 -5.12 2.95
CA TYR A 329 -4.64 -4.07 2.14
C TYR A 329 -5.90 -3.56 2.81
N THR A 330 -5.93 -2.29 3.21
CA THR A 330 -7.16 -1.72 3.77
C THR A 330 -8.11 -1.29 2.67
N LEU A 331 -9.38 -1.53 2.89
CA LEU A 331 -10.48 -1.12 2.02
C LEU A 331 -11.49 -0.31 2.86
N LEU A 332 -11.68 0.94 2.44
CA LEU A 332 -12.66 1.81 3.07
C LEU A 332 -14.04 1.53 2.46
N LEU A 333 -14.96 1.10 3.29
CA LEU A 333 -16.36 0.87 2.90
C LEU A 333 -17.19 2.10 3.24
N GLU A 334 -17.66 2.81 2.23
CA GLU A 334 -18.58 3.93 2.42
C GLU A 334 -19.95 3.41 2.86
N GLY A 335 -20.44 3.90 4.01
CA GLY A 335 -21.71 3.43 4.57
C GLY A 335 -21.73 1.94 4.95
N ASP A 336 -20.56 1.36 5.24
CA ASP A 336 -20.38 -0.07 5.53
C ASP A 336 -20.88 -1.01 4.40
N ASP A 337 -20.93 -0.48 3.13
CA ASP A 337 -21.42 -1.24 1.97
C ASP A 337 -20.38 -2.25 1.48
N ILE A 338 -20.66 -3.51 1.72
CA ILE A 338 -19.84 -4.66 1.31
C ILE A 338 -19.87 -4.94 -0.20
N ASN A 339 -20.81 -4.32 -0.93
CA ASN A 339 -21.00 -4.50 -2.39
C ASN A 339 -20.25 -3.41 -3.19
N ASP A 340 -19.26 -2.75 -2.58
CA ASP A 340 -18.38 -1.83 -3.31
C ASP A 340 -17.59 -2.58 -4.38
N PRO A 341 -17.55 -2.11 -5.65
CA PRO A 341 -16.90 -2.83 -6.75
C PRO A 341 -15.38 -2.97 -6.58
N VAL A 342 -14.71 -2.03 -5.89
CA VAL A 342 -13.29 -2.13 -5.55
C VAL A 342 -13.08 -3.22 -4.51
N ALA A 343 -13.95 -3.24 -3.48
CA ALA A 343 -13.94 -4.25 -2.44
C ALA A 343 -14.20 -5.66 -2.99
N ASP A 344 -15.15 -5.80 -3.91
CA ASP A 344 -15.48 -7.08 -4.55
C ASP A 344 -14.33 -7.58 -5.45
N THR A 345 -13.75 -6.69 -6.27
CA THR A 345 -12.58 -7.01 -7.10
C THR A 345 -11.39 -7.47 -6.23
N ALA A 346 -11.11 -6.76 -5.16
CA ALA A 346 -10.03 -7.13 -4.23
C ALA A 346 -10.30 -8.48 -3.57
N ARG A 347 -11.54 -8.73 -3.10
CA ARG A 347 -11.94 -9.99 -2.44
C ARG A 347 -11.77 -11.20 -3.36
N GLY A 348 -11.92 -11.02 -4.67
CA GLY A 348 -11.69 -12.07 -5.67
C GLY A 348 -10.24 -12.54 -5.77
N VAL A 349 -9.28 -11.67 -5.43
CA VAL A 349 -7.82 -11.92 -5.56
C VAL A 349 -7.17 -12.22 -4.21
N LEU A 350 -7.69 -11.64 -3.12
CA LEU A 350 -7.14 -11.79 -1.78
C LEU A 350 -7.34 -13.22 -1.23
N ASP A 351 -6.41 -13.66 -0.39
CA ASP A 351 -6.41 -14.98 0.25
C ASP A 351 -7.21 -15.00 1.58
N GLY A 352 -7.88 -13.90 1.92
CA GLY A 352 -8.71 -13.74 3.09
C GLY A 352 -8.99 -12.28 3.38
N HIS A 353 -9.85 -12.04 4.37
CA HIS A 353 -10.16 -10.68 4.80
C HIS A 353 -10.60 -10.62 6.28
N PHE A 354 -10.31 -9.51 6.91
CA PHE A 354 -10.84 -9.12 8.21
C PHE A 354 -11.86 -8.00 8.00
N PHE A 355 -13.02 -8.16 8.62
CA PHE A 355 -14.08 -7.17 8.61
C PHE A 355 -14.10 -6.46 9.96
N LEU A 356 -13.87 -5.15 9.99
CA LEU A 356 -13.98 -4.36 11.21
C LEU A 356 -15.42 -3.84 11.33
N SER A 357 -16.11 -4.28 12.37
CA SER A 357 -17.52 -3.99 12.61
C SER A 357 -17.71 -2.69 13.40
N ARG A 358 -18.59 -1.82 12.90
CA ARG A 358 -19.01 -0.62 13.63
C ARG A 358 -19.75 -1.00 14.90
N GLU A 359 -20.62 -2.02 14.88
CA GLU A 359 -21.38 -2.46 16.05
C GLU A 359 -20.45 -2.89 17.19
N LEU A 360 -19.36 -3.61 16.88
CA LEU A 360 -18.35 -3.97 17.86
C LEU A 360 -17.61 -2.73 18.39
N ALA A 361 -17.20 -1.82 17.51
CA ALA A 361 -16.51 -0.59 17.90
C ALA A 361 -17.39 0.29 18.80
N ASP A 362 -18.66 0.49 18.46
CA ASP A 362 -19.62 1.28 19.22
C ASP A 362 -19.92 0.66 20.61
N SER A 363 -19.80 -0.68 20.73
CA SER A 363 -19.90 -1.38 22.03
C SER A 363 -18.59 -1.38 22.84
N GLY A 364 -17.54 -0.72 22.36
CA GLY A 364 -16.23 -0.69 23.03
C GLY A 364 -15.43 -2.00 22.91
N HIS A 365 -15.77 -2.86 21.96
CA HIS A 365 -15.06 -4.11 21.71
C HIS A 365 -13.91 -3.87 20.71
N TYR A 366 -12.67 -3.93 21.20
CA TYR A 366 -11.46 -3.75 20.40
C TYR A 366 -10.47 -4.91 20.55
N PRO A 367 -9.76 -5.33 19.45
CA PRO A 367 -9.98 -4.89 18.08
C PRO A 367 -11.39 -5.27 17.58
N ALA A 368 -12.01 -4.40 16.79
CA ALA A 368 -13.40 -4.58 16.35
C ALA A 368 -13.54 -5.61 15.19
N ILE A 369 -12.80 -6.71 15.26
CA ILE A 369 -12.76 -7.75 14.22
C ILE A 369 -14.00 -8.64 14.35
N ASP A 370 -14.87 -8.58 13.33
CA ASP A 370 -16.02 -9.47 13.22
C ASP A 370 -15.57 -10.86 12.76
N ILE A 371 -15.48 -11.80 13.68
CA ILE A 371 -15.02 -13.17 13.38
C ILE A 371 -16.01 -13.95 12.51
N GLU A 372 -17.29 -13.58 12.48
CA GLU A 372 -18.29 -14.24 11.63
C GLU A 372 -18.14 -13.86 10.16
N LYS A 373 -17.90 -12.56 9.88
CA LYS A 373 -17.74 -12.01 8.53
C LYS A 373 -16.31 -12.12 8.00
N SER A 374 -15.34 -12.44 8.87
CA SER A 374 -13.92 -12.57 8.52
C SER A 374 -13.55 -13.99 8.15
N ILE A 375 -12.55 -14.12 7.25
CA ILE A 375 -12.05 -15.41 6.78
C ILE A 375 -10.56 -15.36 6.44
N SER A 376 -9.83 -16.40 6.84
CA SER A 376 -8.50 -16.74 6.30
C SER A 376 -8.60 -18.03 5.49
N ARG A 377 -8.33 -17.94 4.18
CA ARG A 377 -8.35 -19.12 3.29
C ARG A 377 -7.14 -20.01 3.50
N ALA A 378 -6.04 -19.49 4.06
CA ALA A 378 -4.84 -20.28 4.36
C ALA A 378 -4.97 -21.06 5.67
N MET A 379 -5.77 -20.61 6.63
CA MET A 379 -5.88 -21.22 7.97
C MET A 379 -5.99 -22.77 7.93
N PRO A 380 -6.85 -23.40 7.10
CA PRO A 380 -6.96 -24.87 7.08
C PRO A 380 -5.68 -25.62 6.69
N ARG A 381 -4.72 -24.92 6.05
CA ARG A 381 -3.45 -25.51 5.58
C ARG A 381 -2.29 -25.28 6.56
N VAL A 382 -2.38 -24.18 7.33
CA VAL A 382 -1.26 -23.72 8.17
C VAL A 382 -1.43 -24.06 9.65
N VAL A 383 -2.60 -24.55 10.09
CA VAL A 383 -2.86 -24.90 11.48
C VAL A 383 -3.08 -26.41 11.64
N LYS A 384 -2.89 -26.91 12.88
CA LYS A 384 -3.20 -28.30 13.23
C LYS A 384 -4.71 -28.53 13.19
N PRO A 385 -5.16 -29.80 12.95
CA PRO A 385 -6.58 -30.13 12.92
C PRO A 385 -7.33 -29.77 14.21
N GLU A 386 -6.69 -29.96 15.37
CA GLU A 386 -7.26 -29.67 16.69
C GLU A 386 -7.55 -28.19 16.85
N HIS A 387 -6.62 -27.31 16.42
CA HIS A 387 -6.82 -25.87 16.42
C HIS A 387 -7.98 -25.48 15.51
N LEU A 388 -8.03 -26.04 14.30
CA LEU A 388 -9.11 -25.74 13.34
C LEU A 388 -10.49 -26.15 13.89
N MET A 389 -10.58 -27.31 14.57
CA MET A 389 -11.80 -27.77 15.22
C MET A 389 -12.21 -26.86 16.36
N ALA A 390 -11.27 -26.45 17.21
CA ALA A 390 -11.53 -25.51 18.29
C ALA A 390 -12.04 -24.15 17.78
N ALA A 391 -11.40 -23.60 16.77
CA ALA A 391 -11.84 -22.33 16.15
C ALA A 391 -13.27 -22.45 15.55
N ARG A 392 -13.58 -23.56 14.90
CA ARG A 392 -14.93 -23.82 14.38
C ARG A 392 -15.96 -23.93 15.50
N ARG A 393 -15.64 -24.65 16.57
CA ARG A 393 -16.55 -24.80 17.73
C ARG A 393 -16.78 -23.46 18.42
N PHE A 394 -15.73 -22.69 18.66
CA PHE A 394 -15.86 -21.35 19.22
C PHE A 394 -16.79 -20.48 18.35
N LYS A 395 -16.57 -20.44 17.02
CA LYS A 395 -17.39 -19.67 16.10
C LYS A 395 -18.85 -20.12 16.08
N GLN A 396 -19.12 -21.43 16.23
CA GLN A 396 -20.49 -21.97 16.37
C GLN A 396 -21.18 -21.45 17.63
N LEU A 397 -20.52 -21.52 18.78
CA LEU A 397 -21.04 -21.01 20.03
C LEU A 397 -21.27 -19.50 20.00
N TYR A 398 -20.31 -18.77 19.49
CA TYR A 398 -20.41 -17.31 19.29
C TYR A 398 -21.63 -16.95 18.43
N SER A 399 -21.75 -17.59 17.26
CA SER A 399 -22.88 -17.39 16.35
C SER A 399 -24.22 -17.78 16.98
N ARG A 400 -24.24 -18.85 17.79
CA ARG A 400 -25.45 -19.28 18.50
C ARG A 400 -25.88 -18.24 19.51
N TYR A 401 -24.94 -17.68 20.28
CA TYR A 401 -25.25 -16.61 21.22
C TYR A 401 -25.76 -15.35 20.50
N MET A 402 -25.07 -14.90 19.46
CA MET A 402 -25.46 -13.69 18.72
C MET A 402 -26.87 -13.77 18.13
N ARG A 403 -27.27 -14.94 17.62
CA ARG A 403 -28.64 -15.15 17.10
C ARG A 403 -29.70 -15.30 18.19
N GLY A 404 -29.32 -15.75 19.38
CA GLY A 404 -30.24 -15.98 20.49
C GLY A 404 -30.33 -14.83 21.50
N ARG A 405 -29.48 -13.81 21.42
CA ARG A 405 -29.41 -12.75 22.46
C ARG A 405 -30.72 -11.98 22.65
N ASP A 406 -31.51 -11.81 21.58
CA ASP A 406 -32.78 -11.11 21.66
C ASP A 406 -33.82 -11.93 22.45
N LEU A 407 -33.81 -13.26 22.30
CA LEU A 407 -34.65 -14.15 23.09
C LEU A 407 -34.30 -14.06 24.61
N LEU A 408 -33.00 -13.92 24.93
CA LEU A 408 -32.55 -13.72 26.31
C LEU A 408 -33.01 -12.37 26.87
N SER A 409 -32.88 -11.30 26.09
CA SER A 409 -33.28 -9.95 26.54
C SER A 409 -34.78 -9.83 26.78
N MET A 410 -35.58 -10.57 26.00
CA MET A 410 -37.03 -10.63 26.14
C MET A 410 -37.52 -11.62 27.22
N GLY A 411 -36.62 -12.39 27.86
CA GLY A 411 -36.98 -13.44 28.79
C GLY A 411 -37.73 -14.63 28.17
N ALA A 412 -37.64 -14.78 26.84
CA ALA A 412 -38.38 -15.80 26.08
C ALA A 412 -37.63 -17.13 25.93
N TYR A 413 -36.40 -17.23 26.45
CA TYR A 413 -35.62 -18.45 26.42
C TYR A 413 -35.79 -19.28 27.70
N ALA A 414 -36.06 -20.56 27.55
CA ALA A 414 -36.11 -21.51 28.66
C ALA A 414 -34.79 -22.28 28.75
N PRO A 415 -34.00 -22.14 29.85
CA PRO A 415 -32.78 -22.90 30.05
C PRO A 415 -33.00 -24.42 29.93
N GLY A 416 -32.07 -25.12 29.25
CA GLY A 416 -32.13 -26.55 28.97
C GLY A 416 -32.84 -26.92 27.67
N SER A 417 -33.44 -25.97 26.95
CA SER A 417 -34.11 -26.23 25.67
C SER A 417 -33.12 -26.41 24.49
N ASP A 418 -31.92 -25.85 24.61
CA ASP A 418 -30.87 -25.94 23.61
C ASP A 418 -29.49 -26.00 24.30
N PRO A 419 -28.88 -27.21 24.39
CA PRO A 419 -27.58 -27.38 25.05
C PRO A 419 -26.45 -26.52 24.51
N ASP A 420 -26.43 -26.30 23.20
CA ASP A 420 -25.40 -25.45 22.57
C ASP A 420 -25.58 -23.98 22.90
N PHE A 421 -26.84 -23.54 23.02
CA PHE A 421 -27.13 -22.17 23.41
C PHE A 421 -26.86 -21.95 24.91
N ASP A 422 -27.18 -22.91 25.75
CA ASP A 422 -26.85 -22.87 27.21
C ASP A 422 -25.32 -22.79 27.39
N ALA A 423 -24.58 -23.61 26.67
CA ALA A 423 -23.12 -23.54 26.67
C ALA A 423 -22.60 -22.17 26.18
N ALA A 424 -23.18 -21.62 25.11
CA ALA A 424 -22.85 -20.32 24.61
C ALA A 424 -23.12 -19.18 25.62
N ILE A 425 -24.26 -19.21 26.30
CA ILE A 425 -24.61 -18.25 27.38
C ILE A 425 -23.58 -18.32 28.49
N ARG A 426 -23.27 -19.51 28.97
CA ARG A 426 -22.30 -19.72 30.05
C ARG A 426 -20.91 -19.23 29.72
N LEU A 427 -20.45 -19.44 28.47
CA LEU A 427 -19.12 -19.10 28.03
C LEU A 427 -19.01 -17.68 27.48
N TRP A 428 -20.09 -17.00 27.22
CA TRP A 428 -20.10 -15.68 26.57
C TRP A 428 -19.14 -14.66 27.21
N PRO A 429 -19.09 -14.47 28.54
CA PRO A 429 -18.16 -13.52 29.15
C PRO A 429 -16.69 -13.85 28.84
N LYS A 430 -16.33 -15.14 28.87
CA LYS A 430 -14.97 -15.61 28.54
C LYS A 430 -14.66 -15.42 27.06
N MET A 431 -15.62 -15.73 26.19
CA MET A 431 -15.48 -15.56 24.74
C MET A 431 -15.32 -14.09 24.37
N GLN A 432 -16.07 -13.19 24.99
CA GLN A 432 -15.97 -11.77 24.78
C GLN A 432 -14.61 -11.23 25.23
N GLN A 433 -14.18 -11.58 26.44
CA GLN A 433 -12.86 -11.21 26.98
C GLN A 433 -11.71 -11.75 26.10
N PHE A 434 -11.84 -12.97 25.59
CA PHE A 434 -10.85 -13.59 24.72
C PHE A 434 -10.66 -12.83 23.40
N LEU A 435 -11.73 -12.32 22.81
CA LEU A 435 -11.69 -11.59 21.55
C LEU A 435 -11.22 -10.13 21.72
N GLN A 436 -11.32 -9.57 22.93
CA GLN A 436 -10.83 -8.24 23.25
C GLN A 436 -9.34 -8.29 23.58
N GLN A 437 -8.62 -7.26 23.17
CA GLN A 437 -7.19 -7.12 23.45
C GLN A 437 -6.82 -5.65 23.54
N ASP A 438 -6.06 -5.28 24.59
CA ASP A 438 -5.54 -3.93 24.73
C ASP A 438 -4.49 -3.61 23.65
N ILE A 439 -4.34 -2.33 23.32
CA ILE A 439 -3.40 -1.86 22.28
C ILE A 439 -1.96 -2.23 22.65
N SER A 440 -1.63 -2.24 23.92
CA SER A 440 -0.30 -2.56 24.46
C SER A 440 -0.05 -4.06 24.63
N GLU A 441 -1.09 -4.87 24.58
CA GLU A 441 -1.00 -6.31 24.77
C GLU A 441 -0.48 -7.01 23.53
N VAL A 442 0.43 -7.98 23.71
CA VAL A 442 0.91 -8.88 22.67
C VAL A 442 0.45 -10.30 22.98
N ALA A 443 -0.37 -10.87 22.13
CA ALA A 443 -0.86 -12.24 22.28
C ALA A 443 -0.15 -13.16 21.30
N HIS A 444 0.85 -13.90 21.78
CA HIS A 444 1.61 -14.84 20.95
C HIS A 444 0.76 -15.99 20.43
N PHE A 445 1.16 -16.56 19.29
CA PHE A 445 0.41 -17.58 18.57
C PHE A 445 0.06 -18.78 19.46
N ASP A 446 1.06 -19.41 20.08
CA ASP A 446 0.85 -20.63 20.89
C ASP A 446 -0.04 -20.39 22.11
N THR A 447 0.13 -19.25 22.78
CA THR A 447 -0.71 -18.84 23.92
C THR A 447 -2.16 -18.64 23.47
N SER A 448 -2.36 -17.90 22.37
CA SER A 448 -3.68 -17.64 21.80
C SER A 448 -4.44 -18.92 21.43
N VAL A 449 -3.72 -19.90 20.88
CA VAL A 449 -4.29 -21.21 20.54
C VAL A 449 -4.61 -22.03 21.80
N GLY A 450 -3.74 -21.99 22.81
CA GLY A 450 -3.95 -22.65 24.10
C GLY A 450 -5.19 -22.14 24.83
N ASP A 451 -5.35 -20.80 24.88
CA ASP A 451 -6.50 -20.15 25.50
C ASP A 451 -7.81 -20.50 24.75
N LEU A 452 -7.78 -20.50 23.41
CA LEU A 452 -8.91 -20.94 22.59
C LEU A 452 -9.34 -22.37 22.95
N MET A 453 -8.37 -23.31 22.99
CA MET A 453 -8.64 -24.70 23.31
C MET A 453 -9.21 -24.86 24.73
N SER A 454 -8.70 -24.10 25.71
CA SER A 454 -9.19 -24.09 27.07
C SER A 454 -10.67 -23.69 27.13
N ILE A 455 -11.05 -22.57 26.50
CA ILE A 455 -12.44 -22.09 26.47
C ILE A 455 -13.36 -23.11 25.82
N VAL A 456 -12.95 -23.71 24.71
CA VAL A 456 -13.79 -24.67 23.98
C VAL A 456 -13.95 -25.99 24.75
N SER A 457 -12.93 -26.41 25.49
CA SER A 457 -13.01 -27.63 26.33
C SER A 457 -14.06 -27.52 27.45
N GLU A 458 -14.34 -26.30 27.95
CA GLU A 458 -15.40 -26.07 28.95
C GLU A 458 -16.82 -26.17 28.33
N ALA A 459 -16.94 -26.20 27.00
CA ALA A 459 -18.23 -26.34 26.31
C ALA A 459 -18.67 -27.81 26.14
N ALA A 460 -17.76 -28.75 26.39
CA ALA A 460 -18.05 -30.18 26.38
C ALA A 460 -18.67 -30.58 27.73
#